data_a5b9c85483deb9382f35f356fd06b3e6
#
_entry.id   a5b9c85483deb9382f35f356fd06b3e6
#
_cell.length_a   1.000
_cell.length_b   1.000
_cell.length_c   1.000
_cell.angle_alpha   90.00
_cell.angle_beta   90.00
_cell.angle_gamma   90.00
#
_symmetry.space_group_name_H-M   'P 1'
#
loop_
_entity.id
_entity.type
_entity.pdbx_description
1 polymer ?
#
loop_
_entity_poly.entity_id
_entity_poly.type
_entity_poly.pdbx_seq_one_letter_code
_entity_poly.pdbx_strand_id
1 'polypeptide(L)'
;MTTANRTTDWVPNPETQSVLKVLPEEITGFESEVEKFRAGGWEEAEFMAYRLKQGVYGQRQPDAQMVRIKFPFGGVNDKQMDAVGEVVEKYAPLKKGHLTTRENIQIHHVLIQHTPDLMRIIGDVGLSTREACGNTLRNVTGCPRAGVSTNEIFDISPYAAAYSRFFLR
;
A
#
# COMPACT_ATOMS: atom_id res chain seq x y z
N MET A 1 21.52 7.68 12.35
CA MET A 1 21.32 7.14 10.98
C MET A 1 20.53 8.16 10.22
N THR A 2 21.11 8.73 9.21
CA THR A 2 20.59 9.83 8.39
C THR A 2 19.28 9.40 7.74
N THR A 3 18.20 10.11 8.02
CA THR A 3 16.99 10.06 7.20
C THR A 3 17.40 10.49 5.80
N ALA A 4 17.54 9.53 4.90
CA ALA A 4 17.75 9.83 3.51
C ALA A 4 16.56 10.68 3.08
N ASN A 5 16.84 11.91 2.68
CA ASN A 5 15.90 12.82 2.08
C ASN A 5 15.43 12.14 0.78
N ARG A 6 14.36 11.39 0.83
CA ARG A 6 13.74 10.75 -0.34
C ARG A 6 13.02 11.86 -1.10
N THR A 7 13.80 12.51 -1.94
CA THR A 7 13.42 13.69 -2.71
C THR A 7 12.41 13.36 -3.80
N THR A 8 11.88 14.41 -4.41
CA THR A 8 11.00 14.43 -5.59
C THR A 8 11.47 13.58 -6.78
N ASP A 9 12.71 13.07 -6.74
CA ASP A 9 13.35 12.31 -7.82
C ASP A 9 13.32 10.78 -7.60
N TRP A 10 12.59 10.31 -6.57
CA TRP A 10 12.45 8.88 -6.33
C TRP A 10 11.68 8.20 -7.48
N VAL A 11 12.23 7.09 -7.97
CA VAL A 11 11.61 6.25 -9.01
C VAL A 11 11.53 4.82 -8.49
N PRO A 12 10.39 4.13 -8.64
CA PRO A 12 10.26 2.73 -8.25
C PRO A 12 11.23 1.85 -9.03
N ASN A 13 11.74 0.79 -8.40
CA ASN A 13 12.57 -0.18 -9.08
C ASN A 13 11.79 -0.86 -10.21
N PRO A 14 12.17 -0.71 -11.50
CA PRO A 14 11.43 -1.25 -12.62
C PRO A 14 11.40 -2.79 -12.63
N GLU A 15 12.39 -3.47 -12.05
CA GLU A 15 12.46 -4.93 -11.99
C GLU A 15 11.40 -5.54 -11.08
N THR A 16 10.88 -4.77 -10.13
CA THR A 16 9.87 -5.23 -9.15
C THR A 16 8.44 -4.90 -9.55
N GLN A 17 8.24 -4.06 -10.59
CA GLN A 17 6.92 -3.59 -11.03
C GLN A 17 6.18 -4.64 -11.87
N SER A 18 5.81 -5.77 -11.27
CA SER A 18 5.23 -6.91 -11.99
C SER A 18 3.70 -6.91 -12.06
N VAL A 19 3.02 -6.73 -10.94
CA VAL A 19 1.56 -6.82 -10.86
C VAL A 19 0.91 -5.45 -10.81
N LEU A 20 1.30 -4.58 -9.88
CA LEU A 20 0.78 -3.24 -9.76
C LEU A 20 1.80 -2.23 -10.29
N LYS A 21 1.30 -1.21 -10.97
CA LYS A 21 2.13 -0.08 -11.37
C LYS A 21 2.13 0.95 -10.23
N VAL A 22 3.31 1.22 -9.70
CA VAL A 22 3.52 2.30 -8.73
C VAL A 22 3.90 3.57 -9.50
N LEU A 23 3.24 4.67 -9.19
CA LEU A 23 3.44 5.96 -9.84
C LEU A 23 4.10 6.93 -8.85
N PRO A 24 5.36 7.33 -9.08
CA PRO A 24 6.08 8.24 -8.18
C PRO A 24 5.35 9.55 -7.94
N GLU A 25 4.76 10.09 -9.00
CA GLU A 25 4.00 11.34 -8.96
C GLU A 25 2.79 11.28 -8.04
N GLU A 26 2.16 10.12 -7.88
CA GLU A 26 1.04 9.95 -6.95
C GLU A 26 1.51 10.02 -5.50
N ILE A 27 2.65 9.41 -5.18
CA ILE A 27 3.21 9.44 -3.82
C ILE A 27 3.70 10.84 -3.48
N THR A 28 4.37 11.52 -4.41
CA THR A 28 4.82 12.91 -4.24
C THR A 28 3.63 13.86 -4.12
N GLY A 29 2.59 13.66 -4.94
CA GLY A 29 1.35 14.42 -4.82
C GLY A 29 0.65 14.19 -3.47
N PHE A 30 0.60 12.94 -3.01
CA PHE A 30 0.03 12.62 -1.71
C PHE A 30 0.83 13.26 -0.56
N GLU A 31 2.16 13.26 -0.63
CA GLU A 31 3.03 13.92 0.36
C GLU A 31 2.72 15.42 0.45
N SER A 32 2.63 16.11 -0.68
CA SER A 32 2.27 17.53 -0.74
C SER A 32 0.90 17.81 -0.09
N GLU A 33 -0.08 16.94 -0.34
CA GLU A 33 -1.41 17.09 0.27
C GLU A 33 -1.42 16.78 1.78
N VAL A 34 -0.56 15.85 2.24
CA VAL A 34 -0.34 15.60 3.67
C VAL A 34 0.29 16.83 4.36
N GLU A 35 1.28 17.46 3.73
CA GLU A 35 1.88 18.69 4.25
C GLU A 35 0.87 19.83 4.33
N LYS A 36 0.08 20.02 3.28
CA LYS A 36 -1.00 21.00 3.24
C LYS A 36 -2.05 20.75 4.33
N PHE A 37 -2.45 19.50 4.54
CA PHE A 37 -3.37 19.13 5.62
C PHE A 37 -2.80 19.47 6.99
N ARG A 38 -1.54 19.13 7.25
CA ARG A 38 -0.86 19.45 8.51
C ARG A 38 -0.68 20.94 8.76
N ALA A 39 -0.59 21.73 7.69
CA ALA A 39 -0.56 23.18 7.75
C ALA A 39 -1.96 23.84 7.93
N GLY A 40 -3.03 23.02 8.02
CA GLY A 40 -4.41 23.50 8.16
C GLY A 40 -5.05 23.96 6.85
N GLY A 41 -4.49 23.60 5.72
CA GLY A 41 -4.99 23.96 4.38
C GLY A 41 -6.06 23.02 3.80
N TRP A 42 -6.54 22.05 4.59
CA TRP A 42 -7.61 21.13 4.23
C TRP A 42 -8.68 21.07 5.30
N GLU A 43 -9.93 20.95 4.89
CA GLU A 43 -11.00 20.50 5.78
C GLU A 43 -10.84 19.00 6.07
N GLU A 44 -11.04 18.58 7.33
CA GLU A 44 -10.83 17.18 7.77
C GLU A 44 -11.65 16.17 6.94
N ALA A 45 -12.91 16.49 6.63
CA ALA A 45 -13.79 15.62 5.87
C ALA A 45 -13.34 15.44 4.42
N GLU A 46 -12.84 16.50 3.80
CA GLU A 46 -12.33 16.46 2.42
C GLU A 46 -11.02 15.68 2.33
N PHE A 47 -10.09 15.95 3.24
CA PHE A 47 -8.84 15.20 3.32
C PHE A 47 -9.08 13.73 3.63
N MET A 48 -10.07 13.40 4.47
CA MET A 48 -10.47 12.02 4.72
C MET A 48 -10.88 11.30 3.44
N ALA A 49 -11.71 11.93 2.61
CA ALA A 49 -12.14 11.34 1.34
C ALA A 49 -10.96 11.11 0.37
N TYR A 50 -10.00 12.03 0.36
CA TYR A 50 -8.79 11.94 -0.45
C TYR A 50 -7.87 10.81 0.03
N ARG A 51 -7.46 10.81 1.31
CA ARG A 51 -6.53 9.82 1.86
C ARG A 51 -7.05 8.37 1.81
N LEU A 52 -8.39 8.18 1.87
CA LEU A 52 -8.99 6.86 1.76
C LEU A 52 -8.68 6.19 0.41
N LYS A 53 -8.67 6.96 -0.68
CA LYS A 53 -8.30 6.45 -2.02
C LYS A 53 -6.84 6.02 -2.08
N GLN A 54 -6.00 6.61 -1.25
CA GLN A 54 -4.59 6.27 -1.13
C GLN A 54 -4.31 5.12 -0.13
N GLY A 55 -5.37 4.45 0.36
CA GLY A 55 -5.24 3.32 1.29
C GLY A 55 -4.93 3.72 2.73
N VAL A 56 -5.12 4.98 3.09
CA VAL A 56 -4.85 5.54 4.41
C VAL A 56 -6.17 5.83 5.13
N TYR A 57 -6.37 5.23 6.28
CA TYR A 57 -7.60 5.34 7.07
C TYR A 57 -7.29 5.91 8.47
N GLY A 58 -7.91 7.03 8.82
CA GLY A 58 -7.77 7.63 10.16
C GLY A 58 -8.29 6.71 11.26
N GLN A 59 -7.52 6.60 12.33
CA GLN A 59 -7.90 5.86 13.52
C GLN A 59 -8.44 6.80 14.61
N ARG A 60 -8.92 6.25 15.73
CA ARG A 60 -9.48 7.05 16.84
C ARG A 60 -8.43 7.89 17.57
N GLN A 61 -7.17 7.42 17.57
CA GLN A 61 -6.07 8.15 18.19
C GLN A 61 -5.66 9.33 17.30
N PRO A 62 -5.32 10.49 17.88
CA PRO A 62 -4.84 11.64 17.13
C PRO A 62 -3.66 11.25 16.20
N ASP A 63 -3.68 11.77 14.99
CA ASP A 63 -2.67 11.58 13.94
C ASP A 63 -2.40 10.11 13.52
N ALA A 64 -3.04 9.14 14.15
CA ALA A 64 -2.84 7.72 13.88
C ALA A 64 -3.63 7.27 12.65
N GLN A 65 -2.94 6.60 11.74
CA GLN A 65 -3.51 6.05 10.52
C GLN A 65 -3.37 4.54 10.49
N MET A 66 -4.34 3.87 9.88
CA MET A 66 -4.19 2.52 9.38
C MET A 66 -3.84 2.61 7.89
N VAL A 67 -2.70 2.08 7.50
CA VAL A 67 -2.29 1.96 6.10
C VAL A 67 -2.54 0.54 5.64
N ARG A 68 -3.23 0.38 4.50
CA ARG A 68 -3.50 -0.94 3.92
C ARG A 68 -2.69 -1.12 2.65
N ILE A 69 -1.87 -2.15 2.64
CA ILE A 69 -1.05 -2.55 1.49
C ILE A 69 -1.82 -3.60 0.70
N LYS A 70 -1.89 -3.41 -0.63
CA LYS A 70 -2.62 -4.27 -1.56
C LYS A 70 -1.72 -5.40 -2.04
N PHE A 71 -2.17 -6.64 -1.87
CA PHE A 71 -1.52 -7.84 -2.36
C PHE A 71 -2.47 -8.55 -3.32
N PRO A 72 -2.35 -8.32 -4.64
CA PRO A 72 -3.20 -8.98 -5.62
C PRO A 72 -3.17 -10.49 -5.46
N PHE A 73 -4.34 -11.11 -5.35
CA PHE A 73 -4.56 -12.56 -5.14
C PHE A 73 -3.70 -13.17 -4.01
N GLY A 74 -3.32 -12.36 -3.01
CA GLY A 74 -2.48 -12.81 -1.90
C GLY A 74 -1.03 -13.13 -2.28
N GLY A 75 -0.66 -12.92 -3.54
CA GLY A 75 0.70 -13.20 -4.03
C GLY A 75 1.73 -12.29 -3.38
N VAL A 76 2.74 -12.87 -2.76
CA VAL A 76 3.82 -12.16 -2.09
C VAL A 76 5.15 -12.89 -2.31
N ASN A 77 6.21 -12.14 -2.59
CA ASN A 77 7.57 -12.67 -2.67
C ASN A 77 8.41 -12.26 -1.44
N ASP A 78 9.62 -12.79 -1.36
CA ASP A 78 10.57 -12.54 -0.27
C ASP A 78 10.89 -11.05 -0.10
N LYS A 79 11.23 -10.33 -1.18
CA LYS A 79 11.55 -8.90 -1.16
C LYS A 79 10.37 -8.05 -0.69
N GLN A 80 9.16 -8.42 -1.09
CA GLN A 80 7.95 -7.76 -0.63
C GLN A 80 7.70 -7.98 0.86
N MET A 81 7.98 -9.19 1.35
CA MET A 81 7.86 -9.49 2.79
C MET A 81 8.90 -8.75 3.62
N ASP A 82 10.14 -8.65 3.13
CA ASP A 82 11.20 -7.86 3.76
C ASP A 82 10.82 -6.36 3.84
N ALA A 83 10.28 -5.81 2.75
CA ALA A 83 9.81 -4.42 2.75
C ALA A 83 8.65 -4.19 3.74
N VAL A 84 7.72 -5.14 3.88
CA VAL A 84 6.68 -5.08 4.90
C VAL A 84 7.28 -5.16 6.30
N GLY A 85 8.26 -6.02 6.52
CA GLY A 85 9.02 -6.10 7.78
C GLY A 85 9.67 -4.76 8.13
N GLU A 86 10.37 -4.15 7.17
CA GLU A 86 10.99 -2.82 7.31
C GLU A 86 9.96 -1.75 7.70
N VAL A 87 8.82 -1.72 7.01
CA VAL A 87 7.72 -0.78 7.30
C VAL A 87 7.17 -0.98 8.70
N VAL A 88 6.94 -2.24 9.10
CA VAL A 88 6.46 -2.56 10.45
C VAL A 88 7.45 -2.12 11.50
N GLU A 89 8.74 -2.36 11.30
CA GLU A 89 9.78 -1.96 12.25
C GLU A 89 9.91 -0.44 12.35
N LYS A 90 9.84 0.26 11.23
CA LYS A 90 10.05 1.72 11.22
C LYS A 90 8.83 2.49 11.71
N TYR A 91 7.63 2.11 11.27
CA TYR A 91 6.46 2.98 11.38
C TYR A 91 5.31 2.42 12.22
N ALA A 92 5.30 1.11 12.57
CA ALA A 92 4.29 0.55 13.44
C ALA A 92 4.74 0.55 14.91
N PRO A 93 4.14 1.35 15.80
CA PRO A 93 4.52 1.36 17.22
C PRO A 93 4.41 -0.01 17.89
N LEU A 94 3.45 -0.83 17.45
CA LEU A 94 3.21 -2.17 17.99
C LEU A 94 4.09 -3.25 17.35
N LYS A 95 4.96 -2.89 16.39
CA LYS A 95 5.87 -3.82 15.68
C LYS A 95 5.15 -5.03 15.08
N LYS A 96 3.96 -4.84 14.57
CA LYS A 96 3.16 -5.89 13.94
C LYS A 96 2.26 -5.35 12.84
N GLY A 97 2.01 -6.19 11.82
CA GLY A 97 0.99 -5.99 10.80
C GLY A 97 -0.19 -6.94 11.03
N HIS A 98 -1.32 -6.65 10.40
CA HIS A 98 -2.50 -7.50 10.40
C HIS A 98 -2.79 -8.02 9.00
N LEU A 99 -2.81 -9.34 8.84
CA LEU A 99 -3.34 -10.00 7.65
C LEU A 99 -4.87 -9.89 7.64
N THR A 100 -5.43 -9.62 6.47
CA THR A 100 -6.88 -9.52 6.32
C THR A 100 -7.43 -10.70 5.53
N THR A 101 -8.72 -11.00 5.72
CA THR A 101 -9.43 -12.02 4.92
C THR A 101 -9.53 -11.70 3.44
N ARG A 102 -9.17 -10.47 3.03
CA ARG A 102 -9.06 -10.05 1.62
C ARG A 102 -7.62 -10.04 1.13
N GLU A 103 -6.76 -10.84 1.75
CA GLU A 103 -5.37 -11.04 1.31
C GLU A 103 -4.55 -9.73 1.25
N ASN A 104 -4.82 -8.81 2.16
CA ASN A 104 -4.07 -7.55 2.32
C ASN A 104 -3.37 -7.53 3.67
N ILE A 105 -2.39 -6.64 3.79
CA ILE A 105 -1.75 -6.35 5.09
C ILE A 105 -2.12 -4.94 5.53
N GLN A 106 -2.44 -4.79 6.81
CA GLN A 106 -2.70 -3.50 7.45
C GLN A 106 -1.62 -3.18 8.46
N ILE A 107 -1.12 -1.97 8.40
CA ILE A 107 -0.19 -1.41 9.38
C ILE A 107 -0.95 -0.35 10.17
N HIS A 108 -1.00 -0.52 11.48
CA HIS A 108 -1.77 0.34 12.38
C HIS A 108 -0.90 1.36 13.11
N HIS A 109 -1.52 2.47 13.49
CA HIS A 109 -0.91 3.57 14.27
C HIS A 109 0.26 4.25 13.57
N VAL A 110 0.29 4.24 12.24
CA VAL A 110 1.25 5.01 11.45
C VAL A 110 0.90 6.49 11.55
N LEU A 111 1.86 7.36 11.84
CA LEU A 111 1.63 8.80 11.81
C LEU A 111 1.46 9.26 10.35
N ILE A 112 0.55 10.23 10.13
CA ILE A 112 0.20 10.67 8.77
C ILE A 112 1.43 11.16 7.97
N GLN A 113 2.37 11.85 8.62
CA GLN A 113 3.59 12.34 7.98
C GLN A 113 4.56 11.25 7.53
N HIS A 114 4.43 10.03 8.03
CA HIS A 114 5.28 8.90 7.64
C HIS A 114 4.65 8.03 6.54
N THR A 115 3.41 8.30 6.18
CA THR A 115 2.73 7.50 5.16
C THR A 115 3.37 7.59 3.77
N PRO A 116 3.88 8.76 3.29
CA PRO A 116 4.56 8.81 2.00
C PRO A 116 5.86 7.99 1.95
N ASP A 117 6.66 8.03 3.03
CA ASP A 117 7.89 7.24 3.11
C ASP A 117 7.60 5.74 3.14
N LEU A 118 6.57 5.33 3.89
CA LEU A 118 6.07 3.97 3.88
C LEU A 118 5.68 3.54 2.45
N MET A 119 4.94 4.38 1.73
CA MET A 119 4.52 4.10 0.36
C MET A 119 5.71 3.93 -0.59
N ARG A 120 6.78 4.70 -0.42
CA ARG A 120 8.01 4.56 -1.21
C ARG A 120 8.70 3.22 -0.95
N ILE A 121 8.84 2.81 0.32
CA ILE A 121 9.46 1.52 0.68
C ILE A 121 8.72 0.36 0.01
N ILE A 122 7.39 0.31 0.12
CA ILE A 122 6.62 -0.76 -0.52
C ILE A 122 6.55 -0.60 -2.04
N GLY A 123 6.62 0.62 -2.54
CA GLY A 123 6.66 0.93 -3.96
C GLY A 123 7.92 0.40 -4.64
N ASP A 124 9.07 0.43 -3.95
CA ASP A 124 10.34 -0.12 -4.45
C ASP A 124 10.25 -1.63 -4.76
N VAL A 125 9.34 -2.33 -4.12
CA VAL A 125 9.09 -3.77 -4.35
C VAL A 125 7.79 -4.05 -5.13
N GLY A 126 7.23 -3.03 -5.79
CA GLY A 126 6.05 -3.15 -6.64
C GLY A 126 4.74 -3.35 -5.89
N LEU A 127 4.66 -2.98 -4.62
CA LEU A 127 3.43 -2.95 -3.84
C LEU A 127 2.83 -1.54 -3.82
N SER A 128 1.53 -1.44 -3.58
CA SER A 128 0.81 -0.17 -3.53
C SER A 128 -0.25 -0.18 -2.44
N THR A 129 -0.54 1.01 -1.91
CA THR A 129 -1.68 1.26 -1.03
C THR A 129 -2.87 1.83 -1.79
N ARG A 130 -2.68 2.22 -3.06
CA ARG A 130 -3.69 2.87 -3.87
C ARG A 130 -4.97 2.03 -3.95
N GLU A 131 -6.11 2.67 -3.75
CA GLU A 131 -7.44 2.04 -3.76
C GLU A 131 -7.60 0.85 -2.80
N ALA A 132 -6.76 0.72 -1.79
CA ALA A 132 -6.90 -0.33 -0.78
C ALA A 132 -7.99 -0.03 0.26
N CYS A 133 -8.48 1.22 0.31
CA CYS A 133 -9.55 1.67 1.20
C CYS A 133 -10.58 2.53 0.44
N GLY A 134 -11.66 2.89 1.13
CA GLY A 134 -12.70 3.76 0.57
C GLY A 134 -13.66 3.04 -0.38
N ASN A 135 -14.40 3.84 -1.15
CA ASN A 135 -15.36 3.35 -2.14
C ASN A 135 -14.65 3.14 -3.50
N THR A 136 -13.82 2.14 -3.55
CA THR A 136 -12.98 1.78 -4.69
C THR A 136 -13.08 0.28 -4.97
N LEU A 137 -12.58 -0.16 -6.12
CA LEU A 137 -12.46 -1.59 -6.38
C LEU A 137 -11.44 -2.21 -5.43
N ARG A 138 -11.92 -3.12 -4.61
CA ARG A 138 -11.12 -3.75 -3.56
C ARG A 138 -10.14 -4.77 -4.17
N ASN A 139 -9.28 -5.34 -3.31
CA ASN A 139 -8.32 -6.34 -3.75
C ASN A 139 -8.99 -7.51 -4.49
N VAL A 140 -8.36 -7.98 -5.55
CA VAL A 140 -8.72 -9.25 -6.19
C VAL A 140 -8.18 -10.36 -5.30
N THR A 141 -9.07 -11.24 -4.84
CA THR A 141 -8.69 -12.40 -4.03
C THR A 141 -8.60 -13.65 -4.91
N GLY A 142 -7.72 -14.55 -4.56
CA GLY A 142 -7.50 -15.80 -5.26
C GLY A 142 -7.54 -17.01 -4.33
N CYS A 143 -7.44 -18.20 -4.89
CA CYS A 143 -7.24 -19.38 -4.09
C CYS A 143 -5.80 -19.40 -3.55
N PRO A 144 -5.57 -19.55 -2.22
CA PRO A 144 -4.21 -19.58 -1.67
C PRO A 144 -3.38 -20.77 -2.13
N ARG A 145 -3.98 -21.71 -2.82
CA ARG A 145 -3.34 -22.89 -3.41
C ARG A 145 -3.24 -22.80 -4.94
N ALA A 146 -3.53 -21.65 -5.54
CA ALA A 146 -3.41 -21.43 -6.96
C ALA A 146 -1.97 -21.70 -7.45
N GLY A 147 -1.83 -22.39 -8.56
CA GLY A 147 -0.54 -22.76 -9.14
C GLY A 147 0.18 -23.93 -8.46
N VAL A 148 -0.32 -24.47 -7.33
CA VAL A 148 0.32 -25.56 -6.59
C VAL A 148 -0.62 -26.74 -6.28
N SER A 149 -1.90 -26.60 -6.52
CA SER A 149 -2.88 -27.64 -6.23
C SER A 149 -2.90 -28.70 -7.33
N THR A 150 -2.77 -29.96 -6.96
CA THR A 150 -2.79 -31.09 -7.93
C THR A 150 -4.14 -31.26 -8.62
N ASN A 151 -5.23 -30.73 -8.05
CA ASN A 151 -6.59 -30.82 -8.60
C ASN A 151 -7.03 -29.51 -9.27
N GLU A 152 -6.11 -28.62 -9.55
CA GLU A 152 -6.39 -27.35 -10.20
C GLU A 152 -6.67 -27.56 -11.69
N ILE A 153 -7.77 -27.02 -12.19
CA ILE A 153 -8.12 -27.13 -13.61
C ILE A 153 -7.20 -26.27 -14.47
N PHE A 154 -6.86 -25.06 -13.95
CA PHE A 154 -5.88 -24.16 -14.55
C PHE A 154 -5.41 -23.15 -13.49
N ASP A 155 -4.19 -22.63 -13.66
CA ASP A 155 -3.65 -21.58 -12.78
C ASP A 155 -4.37 -20.25 -13.01
N ILE A 156 -5.03 -19.74 -11.97
CA ILE A 156 -5.76 -18.47 -11.99
C ILE A 156 -4.86 -17.23 -11.79
N SER A 157 -3.62 -17.42 -11.34
CA SER A 157 -2.71 -16.34 -10.94
C SER A 157 -2.48 -15.30 -12.04
N PRO A 158 -2.21 -15.67 -13.32
CA PRO A 158 -2.03 -14.68 -14.38
C PRO A 158 -3.29 -13.88 -14.69
N TYR A 159 -4.47 -14.48 -14.55
CA TYR A 159 -5.76 -13.79 -14.74
C TYR A 159 -6.02 -12.82 -13.60
N ALA A 160 -5.79 -13.24 -12.35
CA ALA A 160 -5.95 -12.40 -11.18
C ALA A 160 -4.99 -11.18 -11.23
N ALA A 161 -3.75 -11.41 -11.68
CA ALA A 161 -2.77 -10.34 -11.90
C ALA A 161 -3.23 -9.36 -13.00
N ALA A 162 -3.70 -9.86 -14.14
CA ALA A 162 -4.21 -9.05 -15.23
C ALA A 162 -5.43 -8.22 -14.80
N TYR A 163 -6.36 -8.86 -14.08
CA TYR A 163 -7.55 -8.21 -13.55
C TYR A 163 -7.20 -7.11 -12.55
N SER A 164 -6.26 -7.39 -11.64
CA SER A 164 -5.78 -6.41 -10.66
C SER A 164 -5.17 -5.17 -11.34
N ARG A 165 -4.36 -5.36 -12.39
CA ARG A 165 -3.79 -4.24 -13.17
C ARG A 165 -4.86 -3.44 -13.91
N PHE A 166 -5.82 -4.12 -14.51
CA PHE A 166 -6.86 -3.46 -15.31
C PHE A 166 -7.74 -2.54 -14.48
N PHE A 167 -8.05 -2.93 -13.24
CA PHE A 167 -8.96 -2.19 -12.38
C PHE A 167 -8.27 -1.27 -11.37
N LEU A 168 -6.97 -1.28 -11.26
CA LEU A 168 -6.25 -0.31 -10.43
C LEU A 168 -6.12 1.00 -11.23
N ARG A 169 -6.82 2.02 -10.79
CA ARG A 169 -6.87 3.34 -11.43
C ARG A 169 -5.88 4.30 -10.77
#